data_325fe4b638eb872c6f544d90692e90f1
#
_entry.id   325fe4b638eb872c6f544d90692e90f1
#
_cell.length_a   1.000
_cell.length_b   1.000
_cell.length_c   1.000
_cell.angle_alpha   90.00
_cell.angle_beta   90.00
_cell.angle_gamma   90.00
#
_symmetry.space_group_name_H-M   'P 1'
#
loop_
_entity.id
_entity.type
_entity.pdbx_description
1 polymer ?
#
loop_
_entity_poly.entity_id
_entity_poly.type
_entity_poly.pdbx_seq_one_letter_code
_entity_poly.pdbx_strand_id
1 'polypeptide(L)'
;MHEFLPYAWFEGKCIPFKEAKISIATHALHYGTAAFGGMRAIPNPINKEEFLLFRTDKHIKRLSQSAKLLLTDISEEYIFKALEEVIKRNKPEKPIYIRPFVYTSDLGIAPRLHNIETDFFIYCIELGDYLSPDGVSCRMSSWTRQEDRSLPLRGKISGAYITSSLAKTEASLSGFDEALLLNSSGKVSEASGMNLFIVRNGDLITPGVDQDILEGITRASVIELAISFGIKVIERPVDKTELLIADEVFLTGTAAKITPVKKIESTELNVDRPIMNKLKSKLIEITEGRSQDYDNWVTRISLK
;
A
#
# COMPACT_ATOMS: atom_id res chain seq x y z
N MET A 1 -1.51 -9.10 17.94
CA MET A 1 -1.01 -7.71 18.13
C MET A 1 0.28 -7.61 17.36
N HIS A 2 0.51 -6.52 16.59
CA HIS A 2 1.77 -6.36 15.85
C HIS A 2 2.92 -6.10 16.82
N GLU A 3 4.10 -6.66 16.52
CA GLU A 3 5.33 -6.40 17.26
C GLU A 3 6.05 -5.19 16.64
N PHE A 4 6.12 -4.10 17.41
CA PHE A 4 6.82 -2.88 16.99
C PHE A 4 8.31 -3.04 17.24
N LEU A 5 9.13 -2.59 16.29
CA LEU A 5 10.58 -2.59 16.49
C LEU A 5 11.00 -1.53 17.53
N PRO A 6 12.15 -1.73 18.20
CA PRO A 6 12.56 -0.93 19.35
C PRO A 6 12.77 0.57 19.06
N TYR A 7 13.14 0.94 17.83
CA TYR A 7 13.48 2.31 17.45
C TYR A 7 12.60 2.83 16.33
N ALA A 8 12.30 4.13 16.42
CA ALA A 8 11.61 4.91 15.39
C ALA A 8 12.46 6.13 15.00
N TRP A 9 12.27 6.64 13.78
CA TRP A 9 12.71 7.98 13.42
C TRP A 9 11.64 8.97 13.87
N PHE A 10 12.02 9.98 14.61
CA PHE A 10 11.12 10.99 15.13
C PHE A 10 11.90 12.28 15.39
N GLU A 11 11.38 13.44 14.98
CA GLU A 11 12.03 14.75 15.17
C GLU A 11 13.50 14.76 14.71
N GLY A 12 13.78 14.22 13.53
CA GLY A 12 15.10 14.26 12.89
C GLY A 12 16.13 13.27 13.42
N LYS A 13 15.77 12.31 14.27
CA LYS A 13 16.68 11.31 14.86
C LYS A 13 16.02 9.98 15.17
N CYS A 14 16.83 8.93 15.30
CA CYS A 14 16.38 7.65 15.82
C CYS A 14 16.28 7.67 17.34
N ILE A 15 15.07 7.42 17.87
CA ILE A 15 14.79 7.34 19.32
C ILE A 15 14.10 6.00 19.64
N PRO A 16 14.03 5.59 20.92
CA PRO A 16 13.21 4.46 21.34
C PRO A 16 11.74 4.67 20.92
N PHE A 17 11.12 3.67 20.30
CA PHE A 17 9.74 3.77 19.82
C PHE A 17 8.74 4.25 20.90
N LYS A 18 8.94 3.82 22.14
CA LYS A 18 8.07 4.20 23.27
C LYS A 18 8.13 5.71 23.63
N GLU A 19 9.20 6.40 23.19
CA GLU A 19 9.40 7.84 23.41
C GLU A 19 8.83 8.68 22.25
N ALA A 20 8.58 8.08 21.08
CA ALA A 20 7.97 8.75 19.94
C ALA A 20 6.49 9.04 20.23
N LYS A 21 6.19 10.22 20.78
CA LYS A 21 4.85 10.64 21.22
C LYS A 21 4.51 11.99 20.63
N ILE A 22 3.24 12.16 20.25
CA ILE A 22 2.68 13.43 19.80
C ILE A 22 1.69 13.96 20.85
N SER A 23 1.47 15.27 20.83
CA SER A 23 0.46 15.92 21.65
C SER A 23 -0.94 15.49 21.24
N ILE A 24 -1.87 15.40 22.21
CA ILE A 24 -3.31 15.21 21.92
C ILE A 24 -3.91 16.38 21.14
N ALA A 25 -3.26 17.55 21.12
CA ALA A 25 -3.67 18.73 20.36
C ALA A 25 -3.08 18.78 18.94
N THR A 26 -2.35 17.74 18.51
CA THR A 26 -1.74 17.68 17.17
C THR A 26 -2.81 17.79 16.08
N HIS A 27 -2.65 18.75 15.18
CA HIS A 27 -3.60 19.09 14.13
C HIS A 27 -3.98 17.87 13.25
N ALA A 28 -3.00 17.07 12.84
CA ALA A 28 -3.25 15.88 12.04
C ALA A 28 -4.15 14.84 12.72
N LEU A 29 -4.13 14.77 14.07
CA LEU A 29 -4.98 13.86 14.83
C LEU A 29 -6.47 14.25 14.73
N HIS A 30 -6.76 15.57 14.65
CA HIS A 30 -8.12 16.09 14.59
C HIS A 30 -8.67 16.12 13.15
N TYR A 31 -7.82 16.38 12.16
CA TYR A 31 -8.28 16.67 10.79
C TYR A 31 -7.84 15.65 9.74
N GLY A 32 -7.08 14.60 10.13
CA GLY A 32 -6.59 13.59 9.19
C GLY A 32 -5.59 14.12 8.16
N THR A 33 -4.95 15.27 8.45
CA THR A 33 -4.04 16.00 7.56
C THR A 33 -2.62 15.42 7.64
N ALA A 34 -2.51 14.18 7.17
CA ALA A 34 -1.24 13.46 7.09
C ALA A 34 -1.16 12.61 5.82
N ALA A 35 0.05 12.41 5.33
CA ALA A 35 0.37 11.51 4.24
C ALA A 35 1.25 10.37 4.76
N PHE A 36 1.02 9.14 4.28
CA PHE A 36 1.82 8.02 4.75
C PHE A 36 2.26 7.07 3.64
N GLY A 37 3.36 6.40 3.89
CA GLY A 37 3.85 5.32 3.07
C GLY A 37 3.59 3.95 3.69
N GLY A 38 3.92 2.93 2.93
CA GLY A 38 4.04 1.58 3.40
C GLY A 38 5.04 0.87 2.51
N MET A 39 6.14 0.41 3.08
CA MET A 39 7.17 -0.35 2.39
C MET A 39 7.38 -1.68 3.09
N ARG A 40 7.77 -2.69 2.33
CA ARG A 40 8.16 -3.98 2.88
C ARG A 40 9.66 -4.15 2.69
N ALA A 41 10.33 -4.58 3.75
CA ALA A 41 11.72 -4.98 3.69
C ALA A 41 11.87 -6.40 4.23
N ILE A 42 12.76 -7.17 3.62
CA ILE A 42 13.06 -8.54 4.02
C ILE A 42 14.56 -8.72 4.23
N PRO A 43 14.99 -9.63 5.13
CA PRO A 43 16.39 -10.03 5.18
C PRO A 43 16.82 -10.58 3.82
N ASN A 44 18.00 -10.19 3.35
CA ASN A 44 18.54 -10.76 2.12
C ASN A 44 18.81 -12.26 2.32
N PRO A 45 18.18 -13.16 1.55
CA PRO A 45 18.36 -14.60 1.74
C PRO A 45 19.78 -15.08 1.43
N ILE A 46 20.56 -14.29 0.67
CA ILE A 46 21.94 -14.61 0.27
C ILE A 46 22.95 -13.95 1.20
N ASN A 47 22.74 -12.68 1.55
CA ASN A 47 23.63 -11.89 2.41
C ASN A 47 22.88 -11.37 3.64
N LYS A 48 23.02 -12.04 4.77
CA LYS A 48 22.32 -11.70 6.03
C LYS A 48 22.69 -10.32 6.61
N GLU A 49 23.71 -9.68 6.09
CA GLU A 49 24.11 -8.32 6.50
C GLU A 49 23.37 -7.23 5.72
N GLU A 50 22.42 -7.61 4.87
CA GLU A 50 21.63 -6.70 4.06
C GLU A 50 20.14 -6.92 4.23
N PHE A 51 19.39 -5.84 4.05
CA PHE A 51 17.95 -5.83 3.87
C PHE A 51 17.56 -5.42 2.45
N LEU A 52 16.58 -6.11 1.88
CA LEU A 52 16.05 -5.85 0.55
C LEU A 52 14.72 -5.11 0.66
N LEU A 53 14.63 -3.97 -0.01
CA LEU A 53 13.42 -3.15 -0.09
C LEU A 53 12.95 -3.07 -1.54
N PHE A 54 11.69 -3.36 -1.76
CA PHE A 54 11.09 -3.36 -3.08
C PHE A 54 10.60 -1.96 -3.47
N ARG A 55 11.03 -1.45 -4.65
CA ARG A 55 10.58 -0.16 -5.23
C ARG A 55 10.67 1.02 -4.26
N THR A 56 11.72 1.11 -3.50
CA THR A 56 11.94 2.17 -2.50
C THR A 56 11.82 3.57 -3.11
N ASP A 57 12.41 3.79 -4.27
CA ASP A 57 12.35 5.02 -5.06
C ASP A 57 10.90 5.46 -5.32
N LYS A 58 10.06 4.55 -5.80
CA LYS A 58 8.65 4.81 -6.10
C LYS A 58 7.84 5.11 -4.84
N HIS A 59 8.12 4.38 -3.76
CA HIS A 59 7.46 4.59 -2.47
C HIS A 59 7.79 5.95 -1.87
N ILE A 60 9.06 6.34 -1.88
CA ILE A 60 9.51 7.64 -1.37
C ILE A 60 8.94 8.76 -2.22
N LYS A 61 9.06 8.67 -3.55
CA LYS A 61 8.48 9.65 -4.46
C LYS A 61 6.98 9.85 -4.23
N ARG A 62 6.20 8.76 -4.11
CA ARG A 62 4.77 8.87 -3.85
C ARG A 62 4.48 9.51 -2.50
N LEU A 63 5.28 9.24 -1.45
CA LEU A 63 5.13 9.89 -0.15
C LEU A 63 5.37 11.39 -0.24
N SER A 64 6.46 11.82 -0.88
CA SER A 64 6.75 13.24 -1.13
C SER A 64 5.63 13.91 -1.94
N GLN A 65 5.13 13.27 -3.00
CA GLN A 65 4.00 13.77 -3.78
C GLN A 65 2.70 13.84 -2.96
N SER A 66 2.44 12.87 -2.09
CA SER A 66 1.27 12.88 -1.20
C SER A 66 1.36 13.99 -0.16
N ALA A 67 2.54 14.26 0.39
CA ALA A 67 2.78 15.38 1.30
C ALA A 67 2.57 16.72 0.61
N LYS A 68 3.01 16.86 -0.66
CA LYS A 68 2.81 18.07 -1.46
C LYS A 68 1.33 18.42 -1.67
N LEU A 69 0.45 17.43 -1.76
CA LEU A 69 -1.00 17.65 -1.82
C LEU A 69 -1.56 18.26 -0.53
N LEU A 70 -0.83 18.11 0.58
CA LEU A 70 -1.12 18.73 1.87
C LEU A 70 -0.25 19.99 2.13
N LEU A 71 0.31 20.60 1.07
CA LEU A 71 1.19 21.76 1.13
C LEU A 71 2.43 21.56 1.99
N THR A 72 2.87 20.31 2.18
CA THR A 72 4.07 19.95 2.93
C THR A 72 5.18 19.54 1.98
N ASP A 73 6.34 20.14 2.12
CA ASP A 73 7.52 19.84 1.33
C ASP A 73 8.48 18.96 2.14
N ILE A 74 8.82 17.79 1.61
CA ILE A 74 9.79 16.86 2.21
C ILE A 74 10.63 16.24 1.10
N SER A 75 11.96 16.33 1.24
CA SER A 75 12.86 15.81 0.20
C SER A 75 12.92 14.28 0.21
N GLU A 76 13.02 13.69 -0.97
CA GLU A 76 13.17 12.24 -1.14
C GLU A 76 14.47 11.73 -0.49
N GLU A 77 15.54 12.52 -0.54
CA GLU A 77 16.82 12.21 0.10
C GLU A 77 16.69 12.13 1.63
N TYR A 78 15.97 13.07 2.25
CA TYR A 78 15.74 13.06 3.70
C TYR A 78 14.94 11.83 4.13
N ILE A 79 13.88 11.47 3.38
CA ILE A 79 13.09 10.26 3.65
C ILE A 79 13.97 9.01 3.54
N PHE A 80 14.81 8.93 2.50
CA PHE A 80 15.71 7.78 2.30
C PHE A 80 16.73 7.65 3.43
N LYS A 81 17.38 8.75 3.83
CA LYS A 81 18.32 8.78 4.95
C LYS A 81 17.68 8.28 6.24
N ALA A 82 16.50 8.80 6.57
CA ALA A 82 15.76 8.40 7.77
C ALA A 82 15.38 6.90 7.73
N LEU A 83 14.96 6.41 6.57
CA LEU A 83 14.64 5.01 6.34
C LEU A 83 15.86 4.12 6.59
N GLU A 84 17.00 4.47 6.01
CA GLU A 84 18.26 3.73 6.18
C GLU A 84 18.70 3.69 7.66
N GLU A 85 18.66 4.82 8.35
CA GLU A 85 19.03 4.89 9.77
C GLU A 85 18.12 4.06 10.67
N VAL A 86 16.79 4.08 10.42
CA VAL A 86 15.85 3.26 11.21
C VAL A 86 16.12 1.76 11.01
N ILE A 87 16.40 1.32 9.79
CA ILE A 87 16.70 -0.08 9.51
C ILE A 87 18.02 -0.48 10.16
N LYS A 88 19.08 0.32 10.00
CA LYS A 88 20.39 0.07 10.62
C LYS A 88 20.32 0.04 12.15
N ARG A 89 19.54 0.92 12.75
CA ARG A 89 19.40 0.99 14.21
C ARG A 89 18.65 -0.19 14.79
N ASN A 90 17.62 -0.66 14.09
CA ASN A 90 16.80 -1.79 14.54
C ASN A 90 17.44 -3.16 14.27
N LYS A 91 18.25 -3.30 13.22
CA LYS A 91 18.85 -4.57 12.77
C LYS A 91 17.84 -5.72 12.78
N PRO A 92 16.71 -5.61 12.05
CA PRO A 92 15.67 -6.61 12.11
C PRO A 92 16.18 -7.95 11.57
N GLU A 93 15.66 -9.07 12.10
CA GLU A 93 16.02 -10.42 11.65
C GLU A 93 14.93 -11.06 10.79
N LYS A 94 13.74 -10.48 10.78
CA LYS A 94 12.55 -10.96 10.07
C LYS A 94 12.04 -9.92 9.09
N PRO A 95 11.15 -10.31 8.16
CA PRO A 95 10.45 -9.35 7.31
C PRO A 95 9.74 -8.27 8.13
N ILE A 96 9.90 -7.01 7.71
CA ILE A 96 9.28 -5.87 8.37
C ILE A 96 8.40 -5.08 7.40
N TYR A 97 7.42 -4.42 7.97
CA TYR A 97 6.66 -3.36 7.32
C TYR A 97 7.07 -2.02 7.91
N ILE A 98 7.40 -1.09 7.04
CA ILE A 98 7.91 0.24 7.37
C ILE A 98 6.80 1.25 7.08
N ARG A 99 6.49 2.07 8.06
CA ARG A 99 5.48 3.12 7.99
C ARG A 99 6.12 4.51 8.10
N PRO A 100 6.54 5.12 7.01
CA PRO A 100 6.87 6.55 7.00
C PRO A 100 5.59 7.38 6.98
N PHE A 101 5.61 8.54 7.66
CA PHE A 101 4.44 9.34 7.91
C PHE A 101 4.81 10.83 8.00
N VAL A 102 4.22 11.66 7.14
CA VAL A 102 4.36 13.11 7.13
C VAL A 102 3.04 13.69 7.63
N TYR A 103 3.09 14.62 8.57
CA TYR A 103 1.87 15.11 9.20
C TYR A 103 1.98 16.58 9.60
N THR A 104 0.84 17.23 9.70
CA THR A 104 0.75 18.58 10.30
C THR A 104 0.88 18.45 11.82
N SER A 105 2.02 18.93 12.35
CA SER A 105 2.41 18.77 13.76
C SER A 105 1.96 19.92 14.65
N ASP A 106 1.51 21.02 14.05
CA ASP A 106 1.02 22.21 14.76
C ASP A 106 -0.07 21.88 15.80
N LEU A 107 -0.14 22.69 16.87
CA LEU A 107 -1.08 22.55 17.98
C LEU A 107 -2.21 23.57 17.85
N GLY A 108 -3.04 23.43 16.84
CA GLY A 108 -4.12 24.38 16.55
C GLY A 108 -5.43 23.69 16.19
N ILE A 109 -6.54 24.43 16.29
CA ILE A 109 -7.90 23.95 16.03
C ILE A 109 -8.56 24.57 14.78
N ALA A 110 -7.79 25.08 13.84
CA ALA A 110 -8.31 25.60 12.58
C ALA A 110 -8.02 24.63 11.43
N PRO A 111 -9.01 24.14 10.66
CA PRO A 111 -8.80 23.22 9.54
C PRO A 111 -8.15 23.94 8.35
N ARG A 112 -6.84 24.12 8.38
CA ARG A 112 -6.04 24.79 7.36
C ARG A 112 -4.78 24.01 7.06
N LEU A 113 -4.15 24.26 5.90
CA LEU A 113 -2.89 23.65 5.48
C LEU A 113 -1.77 24.68 5.26
N HIS A 114 -2.10 25.98 5.26
CA HIS A 114 -1.12 27.06 5.10
C HIS A 114 -0.66 27.59 6.46
N ASN A 115 0.60 28.03 6.53
CA ASN A 115 1.20 28.55 7.77
C ASN A 115 1.01 27.60 8.96
N ILE A 116 1.34 26.34 8.76
CA ILE A 116 1.22 25.27 9.75
C ILE A 116 2.54 24.49 9.81
N GLU A 117 2.95 24.10 11.00
CA GLU A 117 4.11 23.25 11.19
C GLU A 117 3.84 21.82 10.74
N THR A 118 4.88 21.18 10.19
CA THR A 118 4.81 19.79 9.73
C THR A 118 6.01 19.02 10.23
N ASP A 119 5.84 17.73 10.45
CA ASP A 119 6.90 16.84 10.90
C ASP A 119 6.81 15.48 10.23
N PHE A 120 7.81 14.64 10.45
CA PHE A 120 7.98 13.35 9.81
C PHE A 120 8.46 12.29 10.80
N PHE A 121 7.84 11.11 10.73
CA PHE A 121 8.33 9.95 11.48
C PHE A 121 8.34 8.66 10.65
N ILE A 122 9.14 7.70 11.09
CA ILE A 122 9.11 6.32 10.59
C ILE A 122 9.06 5.37 11.77
N TYR A 123 8.18 4.40 11.72
CA TYR A 123 8.26 3.21 12.59
C TYR A 123 8.18 1.92 11.78
N CYS A 124 8.62 0.82 12.38
CA CYS A 124 8.60 -0.50 11.77
C CYS A 124 7.87 -1.51 12.65
N ILE A 125 7.21 -2.46 12.00
CA ILE A 125 6.61 -3.62 12.66
C ILE A 125 7.12 -4.90 12.00
N GLU A 126 7.24 -5.99 12.76
CA GLU A 126 7.39 -7.32 12.15
C GLU A 126 6.10 -7.65 11.40
N LEU A 127 6.23 -8.11 10.15
CA LEU A 127 5.10 -8.45 9.32
C LEU A 127 5.43 -9.67 8.46
N GLY A 128 4.83 -10.79 8.82
CA GLY A 128 4.77 -12.01 8.00
C GLY A 128 3.78 -11.90 6.84
N ASP A 129 3.04 -12.95 6.58
CA ASP A 129 1.96 -12.90 5.59
C ASP A 129 0.75 -12.18 6.17
N TYR A 130 0.26 -11.19 5.43
CA TYR A 130 -0.83 -10.30 5.86
C TYR A 130 -2.22 -10.90 5.62
N LEU A 131 -2.36 -11.67 4.53
CA LEU A 131 -3.61 -12.32 4.14
C LEU A 131 -3.36 -13.81 3.89
N SER A 132 -4.43 -14.62 3.92
CA SER A 132 -4.35 -16.06 3.62
C SER A 132 -3.80 -16.29 2.21
N PRO A 133 -2.84 -17.22 2.04
CA PRO A 133 -2.34 -17.60 0.72
C PRO A 133 -3.40 -18.26 -0.16
N ASP A 134 -4.44 -18.86 0.45
CA ASP A 134 -5.56 -19.51 -0.26
C ASP A 134 -6.53 -18.51 -0.87
N GLY A 135 -6.40 -17.23 -0.50
CA GLY A 135 -7.22 -16.16 -1.00
C GLY A 135 -8.25 -15.64 0.00
N VAL A 136 -8.89 -14.55 -0.40
CA VAL A 136 -9.85 -13.80 0.41
C VAL A 136 -11.25 -13.86 -0.17
N SER A 137 -12.25 -13.82 0.71
CA SER A 137 -13.64 -13.56 0.38
C SER A 137 -13.90 -12.07 0.41
N CYS A 138 -14.60 -11.54 -0.60
CA CYS A 138 -14.87 -10.12 -0.74
C CYS A 138 -16.37 -9.83 -0.74
N ARG A 139 -16.73 -8.71 -0.12
CA ARG A 139 -18.08 -8.14 -0.17
C ARG A 139 -18.06 -6.81 -0.93
N MET A 140 -19.10 -6.56 -1.73
CA MET A 140 -19.33 -5.22 -2.27
C MET A 140 -19.79 -4.30 -1.14
N SER A 141 -19.04 -3.25 -0.86
CA SER A 141 -19.38 -2.31 0.21
C SER A 141 -20.60 -1.46 -0.13
N SER A 142 -21.38 -1.10 0.88
CA SER A 142 -22.40 -0.07 0.78
C SER A 142 -21.80 1.34 0.74
N TRP A 143 -20.54 1.51 1.18
CA TRP A 143 -19.81 2.75 1.11
C TRP A 143 -19.23 2.97 -0.28
N THR A 144 -19.36 4.21 -0.79
CA THR A 144 -18.81 4.60 -2.09
C THR A 144 -17.42 5.22 -1.91
N ARG A 145 -16.50 4.92 -2.81
CA ARG A 145 -15.17 5.54 -2.87
C ARG A 145 -15.33 7.04 -3.10
N GLN A 146 -14.56 7.87 -2.37
CA GLN A 146 -14.55 9.31 -2.60
C GLN A 146 -14.05 9.62 -4.02
N GLU A 147 -14.52 10.74 -4.57
CA GLU A 147 -14.02 11.28 -5.83
C GLU A 147 -12.81 12.20 -5.58
N ASP A 148 -11.92 12.31 -6.58
CA ASP A 148 -10.72 13.16 -6.51
C ASP A 148 -11.06 14.64 -6.24
N ARG A 149 -12.22 15.13 -6.67
CA ARG A 149 -12.73 16.48 -6.35
C ARG A 149 -13.16 16.68 -4.89
N SER A 150 -13.36 15.60 -4.14
CA SER A 150 -13.71 15.63 -2.71
C SER A 150 -12.50 15.42 -1.82
N LEU A 151 -11.56 14.61 -2.27
CA LEU A 151 -10.33 14.26 -1.58
C LEU A 151 -9.25 13.88 -2.60
N PRO A 152 -8.01 14.36 -2.49
CA PRO A 152 -6.97 14.08 -3.47
C PRO A 152 -6.49 12.62 -3.37
N LEU A 153 -7.21 11.69 -3.99
CA LEU A 153 -7.00 10.24 -3.88
C LEU A 153 -5.71 9.73 -4.51
N ARG A 154 -5.07 10.51 -5.39
CA ARG A 154 -3.73 10.21 -5.89
C ARG A 154 -2.68 10.23 -4.78
N GLY A 155 -2.96 10.97 -3.71
CA GLY A 155 -2.18 10.98 -2.48
C GLY A 155 -2.62 9.88 -1.50
N LYS A 156 -1.66 9.27 -0.83
CA LYS A 156 -1.94 8.34 0.27
C LYS A 156 -2.14 9.13 1.57
N ILE A 157 -3.33 9.73 1.71
CA ILE A 157 -3.69 10.69 2.78
C ILE A 157 -4.53 10.01 3.85
N SER A 158 -4.21 10.25 5.13
CA SER A 158 -4.87 9.59 6.27
C SER A 158 -6.37 9.84 6.32
N GLY A 159 -6.83 11.06 6.04
CA GLY A 159 -8.25 11.40 6.05
C GLY A 159 -9.09 10.60 5.04
N ALA A 160 -8.50 10.15 3.93
CA ALA A 160 -9.18 9.32 2.94
C ALA A 160 -9.47 7.88 3.45
N TYR A 161 -8.76 7.44 4.49
CA TYR A 161 -8.90 6.07 5.00
C TYR A 161 -10.11 5.83 5.90
N ILE A 162 -10.88 6.87 6.22
CA ILE A 162 -12.13 6.66 6.97
C ILE A 162 -13.11 5.80 6.17
N THR A 163 -13.29 6.04 4.88
CA THR A 163 -14.16 5.21 4.02
C THR A 163 -13.62 3.80 3.89
N SER A 164 -12.31 3.63 3.74
CA SER A 164 -11.67 2.30 3.74
C SER A 164 -11.93 1.53 5.03
N SER A 165 -11.86 2.22 6.19
CA SER A 165 -12.13 1.63 7.51
C SER A 165 -13.59 1.23 7.68
N LEU A 166 -14.53 2.06 7.24
CA LEU A 166 -15.96 1.78 7.27
C LEU A 166 -16.28 0.56 6.40
N ALA A 167 -15.80 0.54 5.15
CA ALA A 167 -16.02 -0.56 4.22
C ALA A 167 -15.42 -1.88 4.73
N LYS A 168 -14.18 -1.85 5.21
CA LYS A 168 -13.52 -3.03 5.79
C LYS A 168 -14.25 -3.56 7.01
N THR A 169 -14.72 -2.69 7.89
CA THR A 169 -15.49 -3.07 9.08
C THR A 169 -16.81 -3.69 8.68
N GLU A 170 -17.55 -3.09 7.75
CA GLU A 170 -18.79 -3.64 7.21
C GLU A 170 -18.61 -5.06 6.65
N ALA A 171 -17.56 -5.28 5.83
CA ALA A 171 -17.25 -6.60 5.28
C ALA A 171 -16.92 -7.59 6.39
N SER A 172 -16.07 -7.22 7.35
CA SER A 172 -15.65 -8.09 8.45
C SER A 172 -16.81 -8.49 9.37
N LEU A 173 -17.69 -7.55 9.71
CA LEU A 173 -18.89 -7.83 10.50
C LEU A 173 -19.90 -8.71 9.77
N SER A 174 -19.81 -8.76 8.45
CA SER A 174 -20.64 -9.61 7.57
C SER A 174 -19.97 -10.96 7.25
N GLY A 175 -18.82 -11.27 7.85
CA GLY A 175 -18.12 -12.55 7.68
C GLY A 175 -17.24 -12.64 6.42
N PHE A 176 -16.88 -11.51 5.80
CA PHE A 176 -15.98 -11.45 4.67
C PHE A 176 -14.59 -10.95 5.06
N ASP A 177 -13.60 -11.38 4.31
CA ASP A 177 -12.21 -10.99 4.57
C ASP A 177 -11.88 -9.58 4.08
N GLU A 178 -12.57 -9.06 3.03
CA GLU A 178 -12.24 -7.79 2.42
C GLU A 178 -13.48 -7.12 1.78
N ALA A 179 -13.40 -5.78 1.61
CA ALA A 179 -14.42 -4.98 0.93
C ALA A 179 -13.95 -4.53 -0.44
N LEU A 180 -14.84 -4.56 -1.43
CA LEU A 180 -14.67 -3.93 -2.73
C LEU A 180 -15.55 -2.68 -2.79
N LEU A 181 -14.97 -1.56 -3.23
CA LEU A 181 -15.67 -0.28 -3.33
C LEU A 181 -15.99 0.05 -4.78
N LEU A 182 -17.16 0.61 -4.98
CA LEU A 182 -17.55 1.27 -6.23
C LEU A 182 -17.31 2.78 -6.12
N ASN A 183 -17.03 3.42 -7.23
CA ASN A 183 -17.04 4.88 -7.33
C ASN A 183 -18.47 5.43 -7.50
N SER A 184 -18.63 6.74 -7.56
CA SER A 184 -19.93 7.41 -7.73
C SER A 184 -20.65 7.06 -9.03
N SER A 185 -19.94 6.58 -10.05
CA SER A 185 -20.50 6.12 -11.32
C SER A 185 -20.92 4.63 -11.29
N GLY A 186 -20.80 3.96 -10.14
CA GLY A 186 -21.12 2.54 -9.97
C GLY A 186 -20.10 1.59 -10.60
N LYS A 187 -18.91 2.08 -10.98
CA LYS A 187 -17.80 1.25 -11.46
C LYS A 187 -16.93 0.81 -10.30
N VAL A 188 -16.28 -0.34 -10.46
CA VAL A 188 -15.32 -0.85 -9.47
C VAL A 188 -14.14 0.10 -9.37
N SER A 189 -13.83 0.54 -8.16
CA SER A 189 -12.64 1.31 -7.84
C SER A 189 -11.53 0.39 -7.37
N GLU A 190 -11.49 0.09 -6.11
CA GLU A 190 -10.46 -0.75 -5.49
C GLU A 190 -11.01 -1.46 -4.24
N ALA A 191 -10.21 -2.28 -3.58
CA ALA A 191 -10.55 -2.80 -2.25
C ALA A 191 -10.24 -1.76 -1.16
N SER A 192 -10.54 -2.06 0.11
CA SER A 192 -10.36 -1.11 1.21
C SER A 192 -8.93 -0.57 1.36
N GLY A 193 -7.92 -1.34 0.95
CA GLY A 193 -6.51 -0.94 1.02
C GLY A 193 -5.63 -1.56 -0.07
N MET A 194 -6.21 -2.05 -1.16
CA MET A 194 -5.53 -2.78 -2.24
C MET A 194 -6.19 -2.46 -3.58
N ASN A 195 -5.40 -2.43 -4.66
CA ASN A 195 -5.94 -2.35 -6.01
C ASN A 195 -6.44 -3.72 -6.47
N LEU A 196 -7.31 -3.74 -7.48
CA LEU A 196 -7.94 -4.93 -8.01
C LEU A 196 -7.53 -5.17 -9.46
N PHE A 197 -7.37 -6.44 -9.80
CA PHE A 197 -7.19 -6.94 -11.16
C PHE A 197 -8.17 -8.07 -11.46
N ILE A 198 -8.58 -8.15 -12.71
CA ILE A 198 -9.30 -9.31 -13.27
C ILE A 198 -8.60 -9.82 -14.52
N VAL A 199 -8.78 -11.09 -14.82
CA VAL A 199 -8.40 -11.67 -16.11
C VAL A 199 -9.67 -12.03 -16.86
N ARG A 200 -9.74 -11.65 -18.13
CA ARG A 200 -10.82 -12.03 -19.05
C ARG A 200 -10.25 -12.38 -20.42
N ASN A 201 -10.50 -13.60 -20.88
CA ASN A 201 -10.04 -14.10 -22.19
C ASN A 201 -8.52 -13.94 -22.39
N GLY A 202 -7.74 -14.10 -21.31
CA GLY A 202 -6.27 -13.94 -21.33
C GLY A 202 -5.76 -12.51 -21.19
N ASP A 203 -6.61 -11.48 -21.27
CA ASP A 203 -6.25 -10.08 -21.02
C ASP A 203 -6.27 -9.77 -19.52
N LEU A 204 -5.26 -9.05 -19.03
CA LEU A 204 -5.21 -8.53 -17.67
C LEU A 204 -5.85 -7.15 -17.62
N ILE A 205 -6.88 -6.99 -16.81
CA ILE A 205 -7.69 -5.77 -16.74
C ILE A 205 -7.66 -5.22 -15.32
N THR A 206 -7.55 -3.91 -15.17
CA THR A 206 -7.60 -3.22 -13.87
C THR A 206 -8.33 -1.88 -14.01
N PRO A 207 -9.06 -1.41 -12.99
CA PRO A 207 -9.61 -0.07 -12.97
C PRO A 207 -8.53 0.98 -13.27
N GLY A 208 -8.84 1.92 -14.18
CA GLY A 208 -7.95 3.02 -14.52
C GLY A 208 -7.81 4.02 -13.37
N VAL A 209 -6.82 4.90 -13.47
CA VAL A 209 -6.58 5.97 -12.48
C VAL A 209 -7.70 7.00 -12.39
N ASP A 210 -8.58 7.03 -13.39
CA ASP A 210 -9.82 7.80 -13.45
C ASP A 210 -10.99 7.17 -12.67
N GLN A 211 -10.78 5.98 -12.07
CA GLN A 211 -11.78 5.26 -11.29
C GLN A 211 -11.57 5.45 -9.77
N ASP A 212 -11.03 6.60 -9.36
CA ASP A 212 -10.84 6.99 -7.95
C ASP A 212 -9.96 6.02 -7.14
N ILE A 213 -9.03 5.34 -7.79
CA ILE A 213 -8.09 4.43 -7.14
C ILE A 213 -6.85 5.17 -6.60
N LEU A 214 -6.18 4.56 -5.63
CA LEU A 214 -4.80 4.93 -5.33
C LEU A 214 -3.87 4.34 -6.41
N GLU A 215 -2.93 5.15 -6.92
CA GLU A 215 -1.89 4.69 -7.84
C GLU A 215 -0.90 3.76 -7.10
N GLY A 216 -1.27 2.47 -7.02
CA GLY A 216 -0.53 1.48 -6.25
C GLY A 216 0.81 1.11 -6.88
N ILE A 217 1.88 1.04 -6.08
CA ILE A 217 3.21 0.67 -6.59
C ILE A 217 3.26 -0.81 -6.94
N THR A 218 2.62 -1.67 -6.15
CA THR A 218 2.47 -3.08 -6.51
C THR A 218 1.62 -3.24 -7.77
N ARG A 219 0.54 -2.45 -7.93
CA ARG A 219 -0.27 -2.41 -9.15
C ARG A 219 0.59 -2.07 -10.37
N ALA A 220 1.34 -0.98 -10.33
CA ALA A 220 2.22 -0.57 -11.42
C ALA A 220 3.25 -1.65 -11.75
N SER A 221 3.85 -2.28 -10.74
CA SER A 221 4.80 -3.36 -10.92
C SER A 221 4.17 -4.61 -11.58
N VAL A 222 2.93 -4.95 -11.22
CA VAL A 222 2.18 -6.05 -11.85
C VAL A 222 1.88 -5.74 -13.31
N ILE A 223 1.54 -4.51 -13.65
CA ILE A 223 1.35 -4.06 -15.05
C ILE A 223 2.67 -4.20 -15.84
N GLU A 224 3.77 -3.68 -15.32
CA GLU A 224 5.10 -3.79 -15.95
C GLU A 224 5.50 -5.27 -16.18
N LEU A 225 5.28 -6.14 -15.19
CA LEU A 225 5.56 -7.58 -15.31
C LEU A 225 4.66 -8.27 -16.35
N ALA A 226 3.36 -7.97 -16.35
CA ALA A 226 2.42 -8.55 -17.31
C ALA A 226 2.83 -8.20 -18.76
N ILE A 227 3.16 -6.94 -19.00
CA ILE A 227 3.65 -6.47 -20.30
C ILE A 227 4.93 -7.20 -20.70
N SER A 228 5.89 -7.37 -19.77
CA SER A 228 7.15 -8.08 -20.05
C SER A 228 6.93 -9.57 -20.39
N PHE A 229 5.82 -10.14 -19.94
CA PHE A 229 5.40 -11.51 -20.27
C PHE A 229 4.56 -11.61 -21.55
N GLY A 230 4.35 -10.51 -22.27
CA GLY A 230 3.51 -10.46 -23.46
C GLY A 230 1.99 -10.56 -23.14
N ILE A 231 1.61 -10.37 -21.88
CA ILE A 231 0.19 -10.34 -21.49
C ILE A 231 -0.34 -8.93 -21.79
N LYS A 232 -1.44 -8.86 -22.53
CA LYS A 232 -2.09 -7.60 -22.83
C LYS A 232 -2.73 -7.04 -21.58
N VAL A 233 -2.40 -5.78 -21.23
CA VAL A 233 -2.96 -5.06 -20.08
C VAL A 233 -3.91 -3.99 -20.55
N ILE A 234 -5.08 -3.92 -19.91
CA ILE A 234 -6.11 -2.93 -20.22
C ILE A 234 -6.51 -2.19 -18.93
N GLU A 235 -6.22 -0.90 -18.88
CA GLU A 235 -6.70 0.00 -17.83
C GLU A 235 -8.02 0.61 -18.30
N ARG A 236 -9.13 0.25 -17.67
CA ARG A 236 -10.48 0.71 -18.02
C ARG A 236 -11.45 0.60 -16.86
N PRO A 237 -12.64 1.25 -16.95
CA PRO A 237 -13.73 0.97 -16.03
C PRO A 237 -14.10 -0.53 -16.04
N VAL A 238 -14.45 -1.07 -14.87
CA VAL A 238 -14.88 -2.44 -14.65
C VAL A 238 -16.25 -2.42 -13.99
N ASP A 239 -17.19 -3.19 -14.52
CA ASP A 239 -18.51 -3.33 -13.92
C ASP A 239 -18.50 -4.39 -12.81
N LYS A 240 -19.30 -4.16 -11.77
CA LYS A 240 -19.43 -5.10 -10.65
C LYS A 240 -19.78 -6.52 -11.11
N THR A 241 -20.66 -6.66 -12.13
CA THR A 241 -21.05 -7.97 -12.64
C THR A 241 -19.94 -8.66 -13.44
N GLU A 242 -18.99 -7.89 -13.98
CA GLU A 242 -17.83 -8.45 -14.68
C GLU A 242 -16.91 -9.21 -13.73
N LEU A 243 -16.85 -8.82 -12.46
CA LEU A 243 -16.08 -9.54 -11.43
C LEU A 243 -16.56 -10.98 -11.25
N LEU A 244 -17.88 -11.22 -11.40
CA LEU A 244 -18.50 -12.51 -11.15
C LEU A 244 -18.30 -13.52 -12.29
N ILE A 245 -17.89 -13.04 -13.46
CA ILE A 245 -17.66 -13.85 -14.67
C ILE A 245 -16.21 -13.75 -15.17
N ALA A 246 -15.33 -13.18 -14.35
CA ALA A 246 -13.91 -13.12 -14.65
C ALA A 246 -13.24 -14.49 -14.51
N ASP A 247 -12.24 -14.77 -15.35
CA ASP A 247 -11.44 -16.00 -15.29
C ASP A 247 -10.62 -16.05 -14.01
N GLU A 248 -10.00 -14.90 -13.63
CA GLU A 248 -9.24 -14.72 -12.39
C GLU A 248 -9.59 -13.36 -11.77
N VAL A 249 -9.60 -13.28 -10.45
CA VAL A 249 -9.68 -12.02 -9.69
C VAL A 249 -8.63 -12.03 -8.59
N PHE A 250 -7.87 -10.95 -8.46
CA PHE A 250 -6.88 -10.81 -7.40
C PHE A 250 -6.67 -9.36 -6.97
N LEU A 251 -6.14 -9.20 -5.77
CA LEU A 251 -5.83 -7.91 -5.16
C LEU A 251 -4.32 -7.70 -5.08
N THR A 252 -3.89 -6.44 -5.11
CA THR A 252 -2.47 -6.08 -5.03
C THR A 252 -2.22 -4.97 -4.02
N GLY A 253 -1.18 -5.13 -3.20
CA GLY A 253 -0.77 -4.14 -2.22
C GLY A 253 0.56 -4.47 -1.58
N THR A 254 1.22 -3.52 -0.94
CA THR A 254 2.54 -3.72 -0.33
C THR A 254 2.53 -4.81 0.75
N ALA A 255 1.55 -4.81 1.64
CA ALA A 255 1.42 -5.83 2.68
C ALA A 255 0.88 -7.15 2.13
N ALA A 256 -0.11 -7.07 1.23
CA ALA A 256 -0.82 -8.20 0.65
C ALA A 256 -0.06 -8.87 -0.51
N LYS A 257 0.93 -8.20 -1.10
CA LYS A 257 1.61 -8.65 -2.33
C LYS A 257 0.60 -8.84 -3.48
N ILE A 258 0.45 -10.06 -4.00
CA ILE A 258 -0.62 -10.50 -4.90
C ILE A 258 -1.44 -11.56 -4.16
N THR A 259 -2.71 -11.25 -3.91
CA THR A 259 -3.62 -12.10 -3.13
C THR A 259 -4.83 -12.49 -3.98
N PRO A 260 -5.11 -13.77 -4.18
CA PRO A 260 -6.28 -14.21 -4.93
C PRO A 260 -7.59 -13.85 -4.22
N VAL A 261 -8.62 -13.56 -5.00
CA VAL A 261 -10.00 -13.52 -4.52
C VAL A 261 -10.65 -14.86 -4.82
N LYS A 262 -11.14 -15.53 -3.78
CA LYS A 262 -11.78 -16.85 -3.91
C LYS A 262 -13.30 -16.78 -3.99
N LYS A 263 -13.88 -15.67 -3.50
CA LYS A 263 -15.34 -15.49 -3.41
C LYS A 263 -15.69 -14.01 -3.45
N ILE A 264 -16.75 -13.67 -4.16
CA ILE A 264 -17.35 -12.32 -4.11
C ILE A 264 -18.85 -12.50 -3.83
N GLU A 265 -19.33 -11.91 -2.72
CA GLU A 265 -20.67 -12.14 -2.18
C GLU A 265 -20.95 -13.66 -2.03
N SER A 266 -22.00 -14.17 -2.67
CA SER A 266 -22.33 -15.60 -2.71
C SER A 266 -21.62 -16.38 -3.82
N THR A 267 -20.91 -15.72 -4.73
CA THR A 267 -20.30 -16.34 -5.91
C THR A 267 -18.88 -16.81 -5.63
N GLU A 268 -18.67 -18.12 -5.67
CA GLU A 268 -17.32 -18.72 -5.65
C GLU A 268 -16.64 -18.46 -7.00
N LEU A 269 -15.35 -18.10 -6.95
CA LEU A 269 -14.54 -17.84 -8.13
C LEU A 269 -13.62 -19.01 -8.46
N ASN A 270 -13.15 -19.04 -9.70
CA ASN A 270 -12.25 -20.07 -10.19
C ASN A 270 -10.98 -20.16 -9.31
N VAL A 271 -10.54 -21.37 -9.04
CA VAL A 271 -9.30 -21.68 -8.30
C VAL A 271 -8.07 -21.79 -9.20
N ASP A 272 -8.27 -22.06 -10.49
CA ASP A 272 -7.19 -22.04 -11.49
C ASP A 272 -6.89 -20.58 -11.87
N ARG A 273 -5.65 -20.15 -11.62
CA ARG A 273 -5.22 -18.75 -11.77
C ARG A 273 -3.82 -18.66 -12.38
N PRO A 274 -3.65 -19.15 -13.62
CA PRO A 274 -2.33 -19.26 -14.23
C PRO A 274 -1.61 -17.92 -14.41
N ILE A 275 -2.34 -16.85 -14.80
CA ILE A 275 -1.77 -15.52 -15.01
C ILE A 275 -1.36 -14.92 -13.68
N MET A 276 -2.25 -14.93 -12.68
CA MET A 276 -1.94 -14.42 -11.34
C MET A 276 -0.76 -15.17 -10.72
N ASN A 277 -0.74 -16.51 -10.81
CA ASN A 277 0.33 -17.33 -10.24
C ASN A 277 1.69 -17.03 -10.88
N LYS A 278 1.73 -16.84 -12.21
CA LYS A 278 2.93 -16.44 -12.93
C LYS A 278 3.46 -15.08 -12.46
N LEU A 279 2.58 -14.09 -12.33
CA LEU A 279 2.92 -12.75 -11.84
C LEU A 279 3.37 -12.79 -10.37
N LYS A 280 2.67 -13.54 -9.51
CA LYS A 280 2.98 -13.71 -8.10
C LYS A 280 4.36 -14.34 -7.89
N SER A 281 4.66 -15.42 -8.60
CA SER A 281 5.94 -16.11 -8.50
C SER A 281 7.09 -15.20 -8.92
N LYS A 282 6.94 -14.44 -10.02
CA LYS A 282 7.97 -13.50 -10.48
C LYS A 282 8.16 -12.34 -9.50
N LEU A 283 7.07 -11.80 -8.95
CA LEU A 283 7.15 -10.73 -7.95
C LEU A 283 7.88 -11.19 -6.68
N ILE A 284 7.66 -12.42 -6.23
CA ILE A 284 8.39 -13.01 -5.09
C ILE A 284 9.88 -13.13 -5.41
N GLU A 285 10.22 -13.70 -6.57
CA GLU A 285 11.61 -13.83 -7.03
C GLU A 285 12.34 -12.47 -7.01
N ILE A 286 11.68 -11.41 -7.50
CA ILE A 286 12.23 -10.06 -7.53
C ILE A 286 12.40 -9.52 -6.11
N THR A 287 11.37 -9.60 -5.27
CA THR A 287 11.43 -9.06 -3.90
C THR A 287 12.46 -9.76 -3.02
N GLU A 288 12.81 -11.00 -3.35
CA GLU A 288 13.88 -11.77 -2.70
C GLU A 288 15.28 -11.53 -3.33
N GLY A 289 15.40 -10.61 -4.29
CA GLY A 289 16.67 -10.27 -4.94
C GLY A 289 17.25 -11.37 -5.82
N ARG A 290 16.42 -12.32 -6.28
CA ARG A 290 16.83 -13.48 -7.10
C ARG A 290 16.67 -13.26 -8.61
N SER A 291 16.21 -12.07 -9.03
CA SER A 291 15.97 -11.73 -10.43
C SER A 291 16.93 -10.64 -10.89
N GLN A 292 17.90 -10.98 -11.74
CA GLN A 292 18.89 -10.04 -12.27
C GLN A 292 18.25 -8.96 -13.15
N ASP A 293 17.28 -9.33 -13.99
CA ASP A 293 16.60 -8.40 -14.92
C ASP A 293 15.86 -7.27 -14.21
N TYR A 294 15.53 -7.46 -12.93
CA TYR A 294 14.78 -6.52 -12.11
C TYR A 294 15.57 -6.08 -10.85
N ASP A 295 16.89 -6.18 -10.87
CA ASP A 295 17.74 -5.81 -9.75
C ASP A 295 17.56 -4.33 -9.34
N ASN A 296 17.30 -3.47 -10.30
CA ASN A 296 17.00 -2.06 -10.10
C ASN A 296 15.65 -1.79 -9.38
N TRP A 297 14.80 -2.82 -9.18
CA TRP A 297 13.58 -2.70 -8.39
C TRP A 297 13.83 -2.93 -6.89
N VAL A 298 15.03 -3.37 -6.55
CA VAL A 298 15.39 -3.74 -5.18
C VAL A 298 16.51 -2.85 -4.66
N THR A 299 16.23 -2.13 -3.60
CA THR A 299 17.24 -1.37 -2.85
C THR A 299 17.84 -2.26 -1.78
N ARG A 300 19.16 -2.28 -1.68
CA ARG A 300 19.91 -3.01 -0.64
C ARG A 300 20.39 -2.04 0.43
N ILE A 301 20.05 -2.30 1.67
CA ILE A 301 20.54 -1.54 2.83
C ILE A 301 21.44 -2.45 3.62
N SER A 302 22.72 -2.05 3.76
CA SER A 302 23.70 -2.71 4.64
C SER A 302 23.37 -2.44 6.10
N LEU A 303 23.44 -3.48 6.94
CA LEU A 303 23.24 -3.38 8.39
C LEU A 303 24.55 -3.06 9.16
N LYS A 304 25.66 -2.88 8.43
CA LYS A 304 26.96 -2.45 8.96
C LYS A 304 27.03 -0.95 9.18
#